data_0eab884a1531b2018eed89bec19f9c56
#
_entry.id   0eab884a1531b2018eed89bec19f9c56
#
_cell.length_a   1.000
_cell.length_b   1.000
_cell.length_c   1.000
_cell.angle_alpha   90.00
_cell.angle_beta   90.00
_cell.angle_gamma   90.00
#
_symmetry.space_group_name_H-M   'P 1'
#
loop_
_entity.id
_entity.type
_entity.pdbx_description
1 polymer ?
#
loop_
_entity_poly.entity_id
_entity_poly.type
_entity_poly.pdbx_seq_one_letter_code
_entity_poly.pdbx_strand_id
1 'polypeptide(L)'
;MYQINVVTYSTRVDVKNARRKVANRQKRILGGWFESVKLARKALKEFFEKESYQIGNEVEEKGSETYVKTLFFGNIMLEMEYKIIKCN
;
A
#
# COMPACT_ATOMS: atom_id res chain seq x y z
N MET A 1 10.21 -8.24 16.05
CA MET A 1 8.81 -8.19 15.59
C MET A 1 8.65 -7.26 14.40
N TYR A 2 7.75 -7.58 13.51
CA TYR A 2 7.48 -6.82 12.29
C TYR A 2 6.01 -6.47 12.21
N GLN A 3 5.72 -5.34 11.57
CA GLN A 3 4.35 -4.90 11.28
C GLN A 3 4.21 -4.55 9.81
N ILE A 4 2.99 -4.68 9.29
CA ILE A 4 2.64 -4.18 7.97
C ILE A 4 1.95 -2.84 8.16
N ASN A 5 2.62 -1.77 7.76
CA ASN A 5 2.04 -0.43 7.77
C ASN A 5 1.46 -0.11 6.41
N VAL A 6 0.22 0.37 6.40
CA VAL A 6 -0.47 0.79 5.18
C VAL A 6 -0.69 2.29 5.26
N VAL A 7 -0.11 3.02 4.34
CA VAL A 7 -0.33 4.46 4.22
C VAL A 7 -1.12 4.70 2.95
N THR A 8 -2.27 5.34 3.09
CA THR A 8 -3.14 5.68 1.96
C THR A 8 -3.03 7.18 1.70
N TYR A 9 -2.66 7.52 0.48
CA TYR A 9 -2.61 8.91 0.00
C TYR A 9 -3.76 9.14 -0.96
N SER A 10 -4.55 10.18 -0.70
CA SER A 10 -5.58 10.64 -1.61
C SER A 10 -5.07 11.90 -2.29
N THR A 11 -4.99 11.87 -3.60
CA THR A 11 -4.47 12.98 -4.38
C THR A 11 -5.49 13.39 -5.44
N ARG A 12 -5.76 14.69 -5.51
CA ARG A 12 -6.59 15.22 -6.59
C ARG A 12 -5.71 15.50 -7.80
N VAL A 13 -6.03 14.87 -8.92
CA VAL A 13 -5.33 15.10 -10.18
C VAL A 13 -6.01 16.26 -10.88
N ASP A 14 -5.34 17.40 -10.92
CA ASP A 14 -5.80 18.55 -11.69
C ASP A 14 -5.28 18.43 -13.13
N VAL A 15 -6.22 18.17 -14.05
CA VAL A 15 -5.89 17.95 -15.46
C VAL A 15 -5.29 19.20 -16.12
N LYS A 16 -5.60 20.39 -15.61
CA LYS A 16 -5.10 21.66 -16.17
C LYS A 16 -3.65 21.97 -15.82
N ASN A 17 -3.19 21.55 -14.65
CA ASN A 17 -1.87 21.91 -14.13
C ASN A 17 -0.92 20.74 -13.92
N ALA A 18 -1.36 19.50 -14.14
CA ALA A 18 -0.59 18.28 -13.94
C ALA A 18 0.07 18.18 -12.54
N ARG A 19 -0.35 19.02 -11.59
CA ARG A 19 0.17 19.02 -10.22
C ARG A 19 -0.67 18.13 -9.34
N ARG A 20 -0.01 17.20 -8.66
CA ARG A 20 -0.65 16.34 -7.67
C ARG A 20 -0.62 17.05 -6.32
N LYS A 21 -1.80 17.37 -5.78
CA LYS A 21 -1.92 17.82 -4.40
C LYS A 21 -2.39 16.66 -3.54
N VAL A 22 -1.62 16.31 -2.52
CA VAL A 22 -2.07 15.35 -1.52
C VAL A 22 -3.21 15.98 -0.74
N ALA A 23 -4.42 15.46 -0.93
CA ALA A 23 -5.61 15.97 -0.25
C ALA A 23 -5.77 15.33 1.14
N ASN A 24 -5.32 14.08 1.31
CA ASN A 24 -5.46 13.36 2.57
C ASN A 24 -4.41 12.26 2.68
N ARG A 25 -4.02 11.97 3.91
CA ARG A 25 -3.10 10.87 4.23
C ARG A 25 -3.64 10.11 5.44
N GLN A 26 -3.83 8.81 5.28
CA GLN A 26 -4.27 7.94 6.37
C GLN A 26 -3.27 6.82 6.58
N LYS A 27 -3.02 6.46 7.84
CA LYS A 27 -2.14 5.37 8.21
C LYS A 27 -2.90 4.35 9.03
N ARG A 28 -2.71 3.07 8.71
CA ARG A 28 -3.27 1.97 9.51
C ARG A 28 -2.27 0.81 9.55
N ILE A 29 -2.51 -0.11 10.49
CA ILE A 29 -1.73 -1.34 10.62
C ILE A 29 -2.59 -2.49 10.10
N LEU A 30 -2.02 -3.31 9.22
CA LEU A 30 -2.70 -4.48 8.67
C LEU A 30 -2.27 -5.73 9.44
N GLY A 31 -3.24 -6.39 10.08
CA GLY A 31 -2.97 -7.56 10.91
C GLY A 31 -2.32 -7.20 12.23
N GLY A 32 -1.62 -8.16 12.82
CA GLY A 32 -0.94 -7.99 14.10
C GLY A 32 0.57 -7.90 13.96
N TRP A 33 1.25 -8.57 14.86
CA TRP A 33 2.70 -8.65 14.87
C TRP A 33 3.16 -9.92 14.16
N PHE A 34 4.27 -9.85 13.44
CA PHE A 34 4.88 -10.99 12.78
C PHE A 34 6.30 -11.20 13.30
N GLU A 35 6.69 -12.44 13.47
CA GLU A 35 8.02 -12.78 14.00
C GLU A 35 9.14 -12.55 12.98
N SER A 36 8.81 -12.62 11.69
CA SER A 36 9.79 -12.46 10.61
C SER A 36 9.22 -11.71 9.43
N VAL A 37 10.10 -11.14 8.61
CA VAL A 37 9.73 -10.53 7.33
C VAL A 37 9.03 -11.53 6.42
N LYS A 38 9.50 -12.78 6.43
CA LYS A 38 8.93 -13.86 5.62
C LYS A 38 7.46 -14.10 5.96
N LEU A 39 7.13 -14.15 7.25
CA LEU A 39 5.75 -14.35 7.71
C LEU A 39 4.87 -13.13 7.37
N ALA A 40 5.40 -11.93 7.56
CA ALA A 40 4.69 -10.71 7.20
C ALA A 40 4.41 -10.65 5.71
N ARG A 41 5.40 -11.00 4.88
CA ARG A 41 5.25 -11.03 3.43
C ARG A 41 4.21 -12.05 2.99
N LYS A 42 4.21 -13.24 3.61
CA LYS A 42 3.23 -14.28 3.33
C LYS A 42 1.81 -13.79 3.65
N ALA A 43 1.63 -13.17 4.81
CA ALA A 43 0.34 -12.62 5.21
C ALA A 43 -0.13 -11.53 4.25
N LEU A 44 0.78 -10.68 3.79
CA LEU A 44 0.46 -9.61 2.86
C LEU A 44 0.06 -10.16 1.49
N LYS A 45 0.76 -11.19 1.00
CA LYS A 45 0.40 -11.86 -0.26
C LYS A 45 -0.96 -12.53 -0.17
N GLU A 46 -1.26 -13.19 0.93
CA GLU A 46 -2.58 -13.79 1.17
C GLU A 46 -3.68 -12.73 1.20
N PHE A 47 -3.39 -11.58 1.80
CA PHE A 47 -4.32 -10.45 1.81
C PHE A 47 -4.62 -9.97 0.38
N PHE A 48 -3.59 -9.79 -0.45
CA PHE A 48 -3.78 -9.37 -1.84
C PHE A 48 -4.59 -10.41 -2.64
N GLU A 49 -4.31 -11.70 -2.46
CA GLU A 49 -5.07 -12.76 -3.11
C GLU A 49 -6.55 -12.74 -2.71
N LYS A 50 -6.82 -12.54 -1.42
CA LYS A 50 -8.18 -12.46 -0.89
C LYS A 50 -8.94 -11.26 -1.47
N GLU A 51 -8.26 -10.17 -1.71
CA GLU A 51 -8.84 -8.96 -2.33
C GLU A 51 -8.81 -9.03 -3.87
N SER A 52 -8.36 -10.14 -4.44
CA SER A 52 -8.21 -10.35 -5.89
C SER A 52 -7.22 -9.38 -6.53
N TYR A 53 -6.20 -8.96 -5.80
CA TYR A 53 -5.14 -8.11 -6.31
C TYR A 53 -3.96 -8.96 -6.79
N GLN A 54 -3.51 -8.73 -8.01
CA GLN A 54 -2.36 -9.45 -8.57
C GLN A 54 -1.10 -8.59 -8.47
N ILE A 55 -0.07 -9.14 -7.82
CA ILE A 55 1.25 -8.51 -7.77
C ILE A 55 1.83 -8.49 -9.20
N GLY A 56 2.30 -7.31 -9.61
CA GLY A 56 2.76 -7.09 -10.97
C GLY A 56 1.72 -6.46 -11.89
N ASN A 57 0.43 -6.54 -11.53
CA ASN A 57 -0.67 -5.87 -12.23
C ASN A 57 -1.22 -4.71 -11.41
N GLU A 58 -2.13 -5.00 -10.46
CA GLU A 58 -2.74 -3.98 -9.62
C GLU A 58 -1.82 -3.51 -8.50
N VAL A 59 -0.90 -4.38 -8.07
CA VAL A 59 0.06 -4.08 -7.01
C VAL A 59 1.46 -4.10 -7.58
N GLU A 60 2.18 -2.99 -7.43
CA GLU A 60 3.58 -2.88 -7.81
C GLU A 60 4.47 -3.26 -6.63
N GLU A 61 5.40 -4.19 -6.85
CA GLU A 61 6.40 -4.58 -5.86
C GLU A 61 7.61 -3.65 -5.96
N LYS A 62 7.84 -2.85 -4.91
CA LYS A 62 9.00 -1.96 -4.84
C LYS A 62 10.03 -2.48 -3.84
N GLY A 63 10.79 -3.48 -4.25
CA GLY A 63 11.70 -4.18 -3.37
C GLY A 63 11.00 -5.29 -2.59
N SER A 64 11.70 -5.88 -1.62
CA SER A 64 11.21 -7.06 -0.91
C SER A 64 10.18 -6.77 0.19
N GLU A 65 10.05 -5.53 0.59
CA GLU A 65 9.28 -5.16 1.78
C GLU A 65 8.30 -4.02 1.54
N THR A 66 8.14 -3.58 0.30
CA THR A 66 7.27 -2.46 -0.06
C THR A 66 6.43 -2.82 -1.27
N TYR A 67 5.14 -2.59 -1.16
CA TYR A 67 4.16 -2.82 -2.23
C TYR A 67 3.28 -1.59 -2.37
N VAL A 68 2.99 -1.19 -3.59
CA VAL A 68 2.18 -0.01 -3.86
C VAL A 68 1.00 -0.39 -4.76
N LYS A 69 -0.19 0.00 -4.36
CA LYS A 69 -1.40 -0.14 -5.16
C LYS A 69 -1.96 1.23 -5.47
N THR A 70 -2.28 1.46 -6.74
CA THR A 70 -2.86 2.73 -7.19
C THR A 70 -4.25 2.49 -7.78
N LEU A 71 -5.21 3.28 -7.34
CA LEU A 71 -6.59 3.26 -7.83
C LEU A 71 -6.98 4.66 -8.29
N PHE A 72 -7.81 4.72 -9.34
CA PHE A 72 -8.33 5.98 -9.85
C PHE A 72 -9.85 6.00 -9.76
N PHE A 73 -10.38 7.07 -9.18
CA PHE A 73 -11.81 7.34 -9.11
C PHE A 73 -12.06 8.74 -9.69
N GLY A 74 -12.38 8.80 -11.00
CA GLY A 74 -12.51 10.08 -11.68
C GLY A 74 -11.19 10.85 -11.64
N ASN A 75 -11.20 12.02 -11.01
CA ASN A 75 -10.02 12.87 -10.85
C ASN A 75 -9.30 12.68 -9.51
N ILE A 76 -9.67 11.65 -8.75
CA ILE A 76 -9.02 11.32 -7.49
C ILE A 76 -8.16 10.06 -7.68
N MET A 77 -6.90 10.15 -7.27
CA MET A 77 -5.98 9.02 -7.25
C MET A 77 -5.78 8.59 -5.80
N LEU A 78 -6.02 7.31 -5.53
CA LEU A 78 -5.69 6.69 -4.25
C LEU A 78 -4.43 5.85 -4.44
N GLU A 79 -3.43 6.12 -3.63
CA GLU A 79 -2.19 5.37 -3.62
C GLU A 79 -2.01 4.75 -2.24
N MET A 80 -1.99 3.42 -2.18
CA MET A 80 -1.81 2.68 -0.94
C MET A 80 -0.42 2.06 -0.93
N GLU A 81 0.36 2.42 0.07
CA GLU A 81 1.70 1.90 0.25
C GLU A 81 1.73 0.95 1.43
N TYR A 82 2.07 -0.30 1.17
CA TYR A 82 2.18 -1.38 2.16
C TYR A 82 3.65 -1.61 2.46
N LYS A 83 4.07 -1.34 3.69
CA LYS A 83 5.46 -1.53 4.12
C LYS A 83 5.56 -2.48 5.29
N ILE A 84 6.47 -3.45 5.18
CA ILE A 84 6.83 -4.32 6.30
C ILE A 84 7.97 -3.62 7.04
N ILE A 85 7.72 -3.23 8.28
CA ILE A 85 8.71 -2.52 9.09
C ILE A 85 9.05 -3.32 10.34
N LYS A 86 10.29 -3.18 10.78
CA LYS A 86 10.75 -3.76 12.02
C LYS A 86 10.33 -2.86 13.18
N CYS A 87 9.73 -3.47 14.20
CA CYS A 87 9.31 -2.78 15.41
C CYS A 87 10.04 -3.38 16.59
N ASN A 88 10.59 -2.55 17.43
CA ASN A 88 11.26 -2.96 18.65
C ASN A 88 10.30 -2.98 19.83
#